data_d04ec5297c3f675715e9792d26155d57
#
_entry.id   d04ec5297c3f675715e9792d26155d57
#
_cell.length_a   1.000
_cell.length_b   1.000
_cell.length_c   1.000
_cell.angle_alpha   90.00
_cell.angle_beta   90.00
_cell.angle_gamma   90.00
#
_symmetry.space_group_name_H-M   'P 1'
#
loop_
_entity.id
_entity.type
_entity.pdbx_description
1 polymer ?
#
loop_
_entity_poly.entity_id
_entity_poly.type
_entity_poly.pdbx_seq_one_letter_code
_entity_poly.pdbx_strand_id
1 'polypeptide(L)'
;MDKEFKQTFPAECDKAIASGNIKTIDATIEKLEKLKSNSSEGLVLSQMLYCLSNLHFTKAGIENEKIDQWRESVFPQNMVKSLNYVRQAYSMAIKFNSLQILDIQTNLANNIRAFNRFIEAIHYYTFDYNFNLQIDSQYVAPYNKAYMLMLLKDLLSEQSASIHYSYYAYNLIDKLNANQEKITHTGIKNCMEKEAWVKNLLKWGSSVKLEYEKLNEQLNSIQYDNLEQKIYYSWCGQNKLFLNPINDVRTDIPAFEDTIQFPNYVVKIGEGPYYSAAFSDIKNRFCKARYLLFNALNNPFPDWLEKGLNLTTVLEYEDYSTNTEFIKVAIKLAFSTLDSLAALMKNYFEIDCKGKCYFNPSWIRKSFSNIQNPYIDALYWLSCDLTDTDNIEDWNAPNPSAGILRKLRNDLEHNWVRISEATHTIWLGEHDYAMTCTLEQISTAALEVFRYVRTALIYFVLAVQFNEKLKNEKESDGLCVTMETPTYNDLSSPIF
;
A
#
# COMPACT_ATOMS: atom_id res chain seq x y z
N MET A 1 -37.14 5.86 8.34
CA MET A 1 -36.50 4.56 8.02
C MET A 1 -36.75 3.63 9.19
N ASP A 2 -37.49 2.54 8.95
CA ASP A 2 -38.06 1.67 10.00
C ASP A 2 -36.93 1.08 10.89
N LYS A 3 -37.18 1.12 12.21
CA LYS A 3 -36.28 0.49 13.20
C LYS A 3 -36.11 -1.01 12.93
N GLU A 4 -37.12 -1.65 12.42
CA GLU A 4 -37.18 -3.07 12.08
C GLU A 4 -36.21 -3.42 10.93
N PHE A 5 -36.05 -2.52 9.97
CA PHE A 5 -35.11 -2.68 8.85
C PHE A 5 -33.64 -2.58 9.26
N LYS A 6 -33.29 -1.77 10.26
CA LYS A 6 -31.92 -1.64 10.77
C LYS A 6 -31.37 -2.94 11.38
N GLN A 7 -32.24 -3.87 11.77
CA GLN A 7 -31.82 -5.14 12.39
C GLN A 7 -31.83 -6.33 11.44
N THR A 8 -32.47 -6.23 10.26
CA THR A 8 -32.66 -7.38 9.37
C THR A 8 -31.75 -7.47 8.18
N PHE A 9 -31.29 -6.34 7.63
CA PHE A 9 -30.52 -6.39 6.39
C PHE A 9 -29.13 -7.06 6.47
N PRO A 10 -28.34 -6.99 7.57
CA PRO A 10 -27.11 -7.77 7.64
C PRO A 10 -27.36 -9.27 7.55
N ALA A 11 -28.36 -9.76 8.27
CA ALA A 11 -28.75 -11.17 8.22
C ALA A 11 -29.30 -11.60 6.85
N GLU A 12 -29.97 -10.71 6.11
CA GLU A 12 -30.39 -10.98 4.73
C GLU A 12 -29.17 -11.10 3.80
N CYS A 13 -28.18 -10.24 3.98
CA CYS A 13 -26.92 -10.30 3.21
C CYS A 13 -26.15 -11.61 3.49
N ASP A 14 -26.01 -11.98 4.76
CA ASP A 14 -25.35 -13.22 5.14
C ASP A 14 -26.07 -14.45 4.55
N LYS A 15 -27.40 -14.46 4.54
CA LYS A 15 -28.20 -15.51 3.88
C LYS A 15 -27.99 -15.54 2.37
N ALA A 16 -27.95 -14.38 1.72
CA ALA A 16 -27.70 -14.29 0.29
C ALA A 16 -26.31 -14.83 -0.07
N ILE A 17 -25.28 -14.44 0.70
CA ILE A 17 -23.93 -14.93 0.56
C ILE A 17 -23.86 -16.45 0.77
N ALA A 18 -24.44 -16.94 1.85
CA ALA A 18 -24.45 -18.38 2.18
C ALA A 18 -25.20 -19.23 1.15
N SER A 19 -26.19 -18.65 0.44
CA SER A 19 -26.92 -19.35 -0.62
C SER A 19 -26.06 -19.68 -1.85
N GLY A 20 -25.01 -18.91 -2.11
CA GLY A 20 -24.20 -19.01 -3.33
C GLY A 20 -24.97 -18.76 -4.64
N ASN A 21 -26.19 -18.23 -4.56
CA ASN A 21 -27.06 -18.03 -5.72
C ASN A 21 -26.98 -16.59 -6.24
N ILE A 22 -26.46 -16.42 -7.46
CA ILE A 22 -26.27 -15.12 -8.11
C ILE A 22 -27.58 -14.31 -8.14
N LYS A 23 -28.72 -14.91 -8.46
CA LYS A 23 -30.00 -14.20 -8.52
C LYS A 23 -30.41 -13.63 -7.15
N THR A 24 -30.18 -14.38 -6.08
CA THR A 24 -30.44 -13.94 -4.71
C THR A 24 -29.51 -12.80 -4.33
N ILE A 25 -28.21 -12.92 -4.68
CA ILE A 25 -27.21 -11.88 -4.44
C ILE A 25 -27.59 -10.61 -5.19
N ASP A 26 -27.93 -10.67 -6.47
CA ASP A 26 -28.31 -9.52 -7.29
C ASP A 26 -29.56 -8.82 -6.73
N ALA A 27 -30.59 -9.57 -6.37
CA ALA A 27 -31.79 -8.99 -5.76
C ALA A 27 -31.47 -8.27 -4.43
N THR A 28 -30.55 -8.81 -3.64
CA THR A 28 -30.13 -8.19 -2.38
C THR A 28 -29.30 -6.92 -2.64
N ILE A 29 -28.40 -6.93 -3.63
CA ILE A 29 -27.65 -5.75 -4.07
C ILE A 29 -28.61 -4.64 -4.50
N GLU A 30 -29.55 -4.91 -5.41
CA GLU A 30 -30.53 -3.92 -5.88
C GLU A 30 -31.33 -3.30 -4.73
N LYS A 31 -31.75 -4.13 -3.77
CA LYS A 31 -32.48 -3.66 -2.58
C LYS A 31 -31.63 -2.71 -1.75
N LEU A 32 -30.36 -3.06 -1.50
CA LEU A 32 -29.44 -2.21 -0.72
C LEU A 32 -29.07 -0.92 -1.45
N GLU A 33 -28.89 -0.95 -2.77
CA GLU A 33 -28.59 0.25 -3.56
C GLU A 33 -29.75 1.26 -3.51
N LYS A 34 -31.00 0.79 -3.62
CA LYS A 34 -32.18 1.65 -3.46
C LYS A 34 -32.29 2.27 -2.07
N LEU A 35 -31.85 1.54 -1.04
CA LEU A 35 -31.88 2.04 0.33
C LEU A 35 -30.73 3.02 0.59
N LYS A 36 -29.55 2.77 0.03
CA LYS A 36 -28.39 3.65 0.10
C LYS A 36 -28.72 5.03 -0.45
N SER A 37 -29.42 5.12 -1.60
CA SER A 37 -29.81 6.40 -2.22
C SER A 37 -30.73 7.26 -1.33
N ASN A 38 -31.41 6.66 -0.38
CA ASN A 38 -32.32 7.33 0.56
C ASN A 38 -31.71 7.53 1.97
N SER A 39 -30.44 7.14 2.17
CA SER A 39 -29.78 7.18 3.47
C SER A 39 -28.82 8.35 3.55
N SER A 40 -28.95 9.16 4.61
CA SER A 40 -27.96 10.17 4.97
C SER A 40 -26.69 9.49 5.56
N GLU A 41 -25.59 10.25 5.63
CA GLU A 41 -24.35 9.83 6.27
C GLU A 41 -24.56 9.22 7.66
N GLY A 42 -23.71 8.30 8.06
CA GLY A 42 -23.70 7.72 9.41
C GLY A 42 -23.34 6.23 9.45
N LEU A 43 -23.46 5.65 10.65
CA LEU A 43 -23.11 4.24 10.90
C LEU A 43 -23.94 3.26 10.06
N VAL A 44 -25.21 3.59 9.79
CA VAL A 44 -26.09 2.74 8.98
C VAL A 44 -25.61 2.66 7.53
N LEU A 45 -25.20 3.80 6.97
CA LEU A 45 -24.63 3.82 5.63
C LEU A 45 -23.29 3.06 5.57
N SER A 46 -22.44 3.20 6.59
CA SER A 46 -21.19 2.40 6.72
C SER A 46 -21.51 0.90 6.67
N GLN A 47 -22.50 0.45 7.41
CA GLN A 47 -22.90 -0.95 7.43
C GLN A 47 -23.52 -1.43 6.11
N MET A 48 -24.31 -0.60 5.44
CA MET A 48 -24.84 -0.92 4.10
C MET A 48 -23.71 -1.08 3.07
N LEU A 49 -22.76 -0.17 3.06
CA LEU A 49 -21.58 -0.22 2.17
C LEU A 49 -20.74 -1.46 2.44
N TYR A 50 -20.56 -1.83 3.70
CA TYR A 50 -19.88 -3.05 4.10
C TYR A 50 -20.59 -4.31 3.56
N CYS A 51 -21.92 -4.37 3.69
CA CYS A 51 -22.72 -5.47 3.14
C CYS A 51 -22.65 -5.52 1.60
N LEU A 52 -22.74 -4.37 0.92
CA LEU A 52 -22.57 -4.30 -0.53
C LEU A 52 -21.18 -4.81 -0.97
N SER A 53 -20.14 -4.44 -0.24
CA SER A 53 -18.80 -4.96 -0.50
C SER A 53 -18.76 -6.49 -0.45
N ASN A 54 -19.29 -7.09 0.60
CA ASN A 54 -19.30 -8.55 0.79
C ASN A 54 -20.09 -9.28 -0.31
N LEU A 55 -21.24 -8.73 -0.70
CA LEU A 55 -22.07 -9.28 -1.77
C LEU A 55 -21.33 -9.24 -3.12
N HIS A 56 -20.72 -8.10 -3.46
CA HIS A 56 -19.93 -7.98 -4.70
C HIS A 56 -18.70 -8.87 -4.68
N PHE A 57 -17.98 -8.98 -3.56
CA PHE A 57 -16.84 -9.88 -3.44
C PHE A 57 -17.23 -11.34 -3.66
N THR A 58 -18.34 -11.76 -3.08
CA THR A 58 -18.88 -13.12 -3.26
C THR A 58 -19.32 -13.35 -4.71
N LYS A 59 -19.99 -12.37 -5.31
CA LYS A 59 -20.41 -12.44 -6.72
C LYS A 59 -19.21 -12.57 -7.65
N ALA A 60 -18.17 -11.77 -7.45
CA ALA A 60 -16.92 -11.87 -8.21
C ALA A 60 -16.32 -13.29 -8.16
N GLY A 61 -16.32 -13.91 -6.98
CA GLY A 61 -15.86 -15.29 -6.80
C GLY A 61 -16.70 -16.31 -7.58
N ILE A 62 -18.02 -16.16 -7.58
CA ILE A 62 -18.93 -17.06 -8.32
C ILE A 62 -18.78 -16.87 -9.85
N GLU A 63 -18.62 -15.64 -10.31
CA GLU A 63 -18.41 -15.29 -11.72
C GLU A 63 -16.96 -15.53 -12.19
N ASN A 64 -16.08 -15.99 -11.29
CA ASN A 64 -14.65 -16.22 -11.57
C ASN A 64 -13.93 -14.97 -12.11
N GLU A 65 -14.29 -13.79 -11.66
CA GLU A 65 -13.55 -12.57 -11.97
C GLU A 65 -12.09 -12.68 -11.48
N LYS A 66 -11.16 -12.30 -12.33
CA LYS A 66 -9.73 -12.30 -12.02
C LYS A 66 -9.15 -10.91 -12.15
N ILE A 67 -8.27 -10.57 -11.23
CA ILE A 67 -7.63 -9.24 -11.21
C ILE A 67 -6.66 -9.02 -12.37
N ASP A 68 -6.15 -10.06 -12.99
CA ASP A 68 -5.23 -10.01 -14.13
C ASP A 68 -5.94 -9.86 -15.48
N GLN A 69 -7.29 -9.91 -15.51
CA GLN A 69 -8.10 -9.65 -16.71
C GLN A 69 -7.91 -8.23 -17.29
N TRP A 70 -7.36 -7.30 -16.50
CA TRP A 70 -6.97 -5.98 -17.01
C TRP A 70 -6.02 -6.07 -18.22
N ARG A 71 -5.24 -7.15 -18.35
CA ARG A 71 -4.36 -7.42 -19.49
C ARG A 71 -5.15 -7.60 -20.78
N GLU A 72 -6.31 -8.18 -20.72
CA GLU A 72 -7.23 -8.41 -21.83
C GLU A 72 -8.21 -7.25 -22.04
N SER A 73 -8.00 -6.11 -21.32
CA SER A 73 -8.91 -4.97 -21.30
C SER A 73 -10.31 -5.30 -20.75
N VAL A 74 -10.42 -6.35 -19.95
CA VAL A 74 -11.61 -6.71 -19.21
C VAL A 74 -11.44 -6.24 -17.76
N PHE A 75 -12.43 -5.56 -17.23
CA PHE A 75 -12.38 -5.01 -15.88
C PHE A 75 -13.14 -5.94 -14.92
N PRO A 76 -12.56 -6.36 -13.78
CA PRO A 76 -13.24 -7.18 -12.79
C PRO A 76 -14.22 -6.31 -11.97
N GLN A 77 -15.39 -6.05 -12.56
CA GLN A 77 -16.32 -5.04 -12.08
C GLN A 77 -16.81 -5.27 -10.65
N ASN A 78 -17.12 -6.52 -10.29
CA ASN A 78 -17.59 -6.82 -8.94
C ASN A 78 -16.46 -6.71 -7.91
N MET A 79 -15.22 -7.12 -8.26
CA MET A 79 -14.06 -6.90 -7.38
C MET A 79 -13.80 -5.42 -7.14
N VAL A 80 -13.86 -4.59 -8.18
CA VAL A 80 -13.68 -3.14 -8.10
C VAL A 80 -14.78 -2.49 -7.26
N LYS A 81 -16.05 -2.85 -7.48
CA LYS A 81 -17.18 -2.37 -6.66
C LYS A 81 -17.02 -2.77 -5.20
N SER A 82 -16.61 -4.02 -4.94
CA SER A 82 -16.33 -4.48 -3.58
C SER A 82 -15.30 -3.61 -2.89
N LEU A 83 -14.15 -3.36 -3.54
CA LEU A 83 -13.10 -2.51 -2.98
C LEU A 83 -13.58 -1.07 -2.75
N ASN A 84 -14.36 -0.51 -3.68
CA ASN A 84 -14.93 0.83 -3.53
C ASN A 84 -15.83 0.92 -2.30
N TYR A 85 -16.77 -0.01 -2.17
CA TYR A 85 -17.72 0.00 -1.04
C TYR A 85 -17.04 -0.19 0.31
N VAL A 86 -16.07 -1.11 0.42
CA VAL A 86 -15.37 -1.29 1.70
C VAL A 86 -14.48 -0.10 2.06
N ARG A 87 -13.88 0.59 1.10
CA ARG A 87 -13.13 1.84 1.35
C ARG A 87 -14.02 2.94 1.89
N GLN A 88 -15.19 3.14 1.29
CA GLN A 88 -16.18 4.10 1.79
C GLN A 88 -16.70 3.70 3.17
N ALA A 89 -17.01 2.41 3.37
CA ALA A 89 -17.45 1.89 4.67
C ALA A 89 -16.40 2.15 5.76
N TYR A 90 -15.13 1.92 5.47
CA TYR A 90 -14.03 2.14 6.39
C TYR A 90 -13.84 3.62 6.74
N SER A 91 -13.88 4.50 5.75
CA SER A 91 -13.81 5.95 5.98
C SER A 91 -14.93 6.43 6.91
N MET A 92 -16.16 5.96 6.68
CA MET A 92 -17.30 6.28 7.56
C MET A 92 -17.17 5.63 8.93
N ALA A 93 -16.66 4.40 9.01
CA ALA A 93 -16.43 3.72 10.29
C ALA A 93 -15.48 4.49 11.19
N ILE A 94 -14.41 5.07 10.62
CA ILE A 94 -13.48 5.95 11.33
C ILE A 94 -14.21 7.23 11.77
N LYS A 95 -14.86 7.93 10.82
CA LYS A 95 -15.54 9.21 11.10
C LYS A 95 -16.55 9.13 12.22
N PHE A 96 -17.25 8.00 12.34
CA PHE A 96 -18.36 7.79 13.29
C PHE A 96 -18.02 6.82 14.44
N ASN A 97 -16.74 6.45 14.62
CA ASN A 97 -16.27 5.53 15.66
C ASN A 97 -17.11 4.22 15.73
N SER A 98 -17.21 3.53 14.60
CA SER A 98 -17.98 2.28 14.51
C SER A 98 -17.39 1.16 15.35
N LEU A 99 -18.23 0.43 16.08
CA LEU A 99 -17.83 -0.80 16.77
C LEU A 99 -17.42 -1.93 15.82
N GLN A 100 -17.84 -1.86 14.55
CA GLN A 100 -17.51 -2.85 13.51
C GLN A 100 -16.22 -2.48 12.73
N ILE A 101 -15.46 -1.49 13.19
CA ILE A 101 -14.29 -1.00 12.46
C ILE A 101 -13.28 -2.12 12.16
N LEU A 102 -13.08 -3.07 13.07
CA LEU A 102 -12.14 -4.19 12.87
C LEU A 102 -12.60 -5.17 11.79
N ASP A 103 -13.91 -5.45 11.71
CA ASP A 103 -14.47 -6.32 10.65
C ASP A 103 -14.35 -5.64 9.29
N ILE A 104 -14.72 -4.35 9.21
CA ILE A 104 -14.63 -3.56 7.98
C ILE A 104 -13.16 -3.45 7.54
N GLN A 105 -12.25 -3.20 8.47
CA GLN A 105 -10.82 -3.10 8.21
C GLN A 105 -10.21 -4.43 7.74
N THR A 106 -10.62 -5.55 8.34
CA THR A 106 -10.22 -6.89 7.90
C THR A 106 -10.71 -7.19 6.49
N ASN A 107 -11.94 -6.81 6.16
CA ASN A 107 -12.46 -6.95 4.80
C ASN A 107 -11.80 -6.02 3.79
N LEU A 108 -11.44 -4.80 4.19
CA LEU A 108 -10.62 -3.91 3.37
C LEU A 108 -9.27 -4.57 3.05
N ALA A 109 -8.60 -5.15 4.06
CA ALA A 109 -7.37 -5.89 3.87
C ALA A 109 -7.55 -7.08 2.92
N ASN A 110 -8.63 -7.85 3.06
CA ASN A 110 -8.96 -8.97 2.17
C ASN A 110 -9.17 -8.53 0.72
N ASN A 111 -9.90 -7.42 0.51
CA ASN A 111 -10.09 -6.84 -0.81
C ASN A 111 -8.77 -6.37 -1.41
N ILE A 112 -7.96 -5.60 -0.67
CA ILE A 112 -6.65 -5.11 -1.14
C ILE A 112 -5.73 -6.30 -1.49
N ARG A 113 -5.70 -7.35 -0.66
CA ARG A 113 -4.98 -8.60 -0.94
C ARG A 113 -5.42 -9.24 -2.24
N ALA A 114 -6.72 -9.26 -2.52
CA ALA A 114 -7.26 -9.84 -3.74
C ALA A 114 -6.76 -9.12 -5.01
N PHE A 115 -6.29 -7.88 -4.91
CA PHE A 115 -5.62 -7.13 -5.97
C PHE A 115 -4.08 -7.32 -5.99
N ASN A 116 -3.55 -8.36 -5.35
CA ASN A 116 -2.12 -8.63 -5.17
C ASN A 116 -1.36 -7.52 -4.40
N ARG A 117 -2.07 -6.61 -3.75
CA ARG A 117 -1.49 -5.50 -2.98
C ARG A 117 -1.17 -5.94 -1.55
N PHE A 118 -0.25 -6.88 -1.43
CA PHE A 118 0.05 -7.58 -0.16
C PHE A 118 0.67 -6.68 0.91
N ILE A 119 1.56 -5.76 0.52
CA ILE A 119 2.23 -4.83 1.46
C ILE A 119 1.20 -3.96 2.17
N GLU A 120 0.25 -3.41 1.42
CA GLU A 120 -0.80 -2.56 1.99
C GLU A 120 -1.79 -3.38 2.82
N ALA A 121 -2.15 -4.59 2.36
CA ALA A 121 -3.04 -5.47 3.11
C ALA A 121 -2.49 -5.80 4.52
N ILE A 122 -1.17 -6.03 4.64
CA ILE A 122 -0.52 -6.29 5.93
C ILE A 122 -0.77 -5.15 6.93
N HIS A 123 -0.81 -3.89 6.47
CA HIS A 123 -1.06 -2.73 7.34
C HIS A 123 -2.49 -2.66 7.84
N TYR A 124 -3.46 -3.13 7.05
CA TYR A 124 -4.87 -3.11 7.44
C TYR A 124 -5.28 -4.30 8.32
N TYR A 125 -4.53 -5.43 8.35
CA TYR A 125 -4.82 -6.52 9.27
C TYR A 125 -4.46 -6.13 10.71
N THR A 126 -5.44 -5.61 11.44
CA THR A 126 -5.35 -5.24 12.87
C THR A 126 -6.28 -6.11 13.71
N PHE A 127 -5.91 -6.37 14.95
CA PHE A 127 -6.67 -7.23 15.88
C PHE A 127 -6.21 -6.96 17.32
N ASP A 128 -7.06 -7.35 18.29
CA ASP A 128 -6.67 -7.36 19.70
C ASP A 128 -5.82 -8.62 20.02
N TYR A 129 -4.58 -8.41 20.43
CA TYR A 129 -3.66 -9.51 20.78
C TYR A 129 -4.12 -10.37 21.95
N ASN A 130 -5.05 -9.90 22.78
CA ASN A 130 -5.58 -10.64 23.92
C ASN A 130 -6.79 -11.52 23.57
N PHE A 131 -7.32 -11.44 22.34
CA PHE A 131 -8.48 -12.19 21.89
C PHE A 131 -9.72 -12.02 22.80
N ASN A 132 -9.92 -10.80 23.32
CA ASN A 132 -11.03 -10.50 24.22
C ASN A 132 -12.35 -10.23 23.48
N LEU A 133 -12.27 -9.90 22.20
CA LEU A 133 -13.43 -9.61 21.37
C LEU A 133 -13.96 -10.90 20.75
N GLN A 134 -15.29 -11.08 20.80
CA GLN A 134 -15.96 -12.24 20.19
C GLN A 134 -16.46 -11.88 18.77
N ILE A 135 -15.53 -11.54 17.89
CA ILE A 135 -15.80 -11.21 16.48
C ILE A 135 -14.85 -12.02 15.57
N ASP A 136 -15.33 -12.36 14.39
CA ASP A 136 -14.58 -13.21 13.45
C ASP A 136 -13.26 -12.59 12.98
N SER A 137 -13.21 -11.27 12.81
CA SER A 137 -11.98 -10.55 12.44
C SER A 137 -10.82 -10.78 13.41
N GLN A 138 -11.12 -11.08 14.68
CA GLN A 138 -10.12 -11.40 15.71
C GLN A 138 -9.28 -12.64 15.36
N TYR A 139 -9.83 -13.55 14.56
CA TYR A 139 -9.17 -14.78 14.14
C TYR A 139 -8.75 -14.73 12.66
N VAL A 140 -9.54 -14.08 11.83
CA VAL A 140 -9.30 -13.97 10.38
C VAL A 140 -8.12 -13.03 10.10
N ALA A 141 -8.04 -11.88 10.75
CA ALA A 141 -6.98 -10.90 10.51
C ALA A 141 -5.57 -11.44 10.82
N PRO A 142 -5.28 -12.01 12.01
CA PRO A 142 -3.95 -12.55 12.30
C PRO A 142 -3.58 -13.75 11.43
N TYR A 143 -4.54 -14.62 11.09
CA TYR A 143 -4.30 -15.73 10.18
C TYR A 143 -3.90 -15.23 8.77
N ASN A 144 -4.69 -14.32 8.20
CA ASN A 144 -4.42 -13.78 6.88
C ASN A 144 -3.12 -12.96 6.84
N LYS A 145 -2.83 -12.20 7.90
CA LYS A 145 -1.56 -11.50 8.04
C LYS A 145 -0.37 -12.47 8.04
N ALA A 146 -0.44 -13.52 8.86
CA ALA A 146 0.60 -14.55 8.90
C ALA A 146 0.82 -15.20 7.53
N TYR A 147 -0.27 -15.54 6.84
CA TYR A 147 -0.21 -16.09 5.50
C TYR A 147 0.49 -15.15 4.50
N MET A 148 0.18 -13.84 4.53
CA MET A 148 0.84 -12.85 3.67
C MET A 148 2.34 -12.73 3.97
N LEU A 149 2.72 -12.71 5.24
CA LEU A 149 4.13 -12.67 5.64
C LEU A 149 4.88 -13.91 5.13
N MET A 150 4.26 -15.09 5.20
CA MET A 150 4.86 -16.34 4.70
C MET A 150 4.99 -16.36 3.18
N LEU A 151 4.06 -15.78 2.42
CA LEU A 151 4.16 -15.65 0.97
C LEU A 151 5.30 -14.71 0.55
N LEU A 152 5.46 -13.60 1.27
CA LEU A 152 6.43 -12.58 0.91
C LEU A 152 7.85 -12.94 1.34
N LYS A 153 8.04 -13.66 2.45
CA LYS A 153 9.37 -13.97 2.99
C LYS A 153 10.29 -14.68 1.99
N ASP A 154 9.73 -15.57 1.17
CA ASP A 154 10.50 -16.36 0.19
C ASP A 154 10.92 -15.56 -1.05
N LEU A 155 10.41 -14.34 -1.18
CA LEU A 155 10.73 -13.40 -2.25
C LEU A 155 11.63 -12.25 -1.79
N LEU A 156 11.88 -12.14 -0.49
CA LEU A 156 12.80 -11.14 0.03
C LEU A 156 14.23 -11.62 -0.16
N SER A 157 15.03 -10.86 -0.87
CA SER A 157 16.47 -11.13 -1.06
C SER A 157 17.26 -10.95 0.24
N GLU A 158 16.73 -10.18 1.16
CA GLU A 158 17.35 -9.88 2.44
C GLU A 158 16.96 -10.93 3.50
N GLN A 159 17.94 -11.70 3.97
CA GLN A 159 17.73 -12.76 4.95
C GLN A 159 17.14 -12.22 6.27
N SER A 160 17.55 -11.04 6.71
CA SER A 160 17.05 -10.40 7.91
C SER A 160 15.53 -10.16 7.85
N ALA A 161 15.04 -9.63 6.73
CA ALA A 161 13.62 -9.41 6.52
C ALA A 161 12.83 -10.73 6.46
N SER A 162 13.38 -11.77 5.84
CA SER A 162 12.77 -13.11 5.79
C SER A 162 12.63 -13.73 7.19
N ILE A 163 13.66 -13.61 8.03
CA ILE A 163 13.62 -14.08 9.43
C ILE A 163 12.56 -13.32 10.24
N HIS A 164 12.50 -11.98 10.11
CA HIS A 164 11.48 -11.16 10.78
C HIS A 164 10.08 -11.58 10.36
N TYR A 165 9.81 -11.73 9.07
CA TYR A 165 8.50 -12.13 8.57
C TYR A 165 8.11 -13.51 9.07
N SER A 166 9.05 -14.48 9.07
CA SER A 166 8.81 -15.81 9.60
C SER A 166 8.47 -15.79 11.11
N TYR A 167 9.20 -14.99 11.88
CA TYR A 167 8.96 -14.85 13.32
C TYR A 167 7.61 -14.20 13.64
N TYR A 168 7.26 -13.12 12.93
CA TYR A 168 5.96 -12.48 13.14
C TYR A 168 4.81 -13.37 12.70
N ALA A 169 4.95 -14.10 11.59
CA ALA A 169 3.97 -15.10 11.18
C ALA A 169 3.82 -16.21 12.23
N TYR A 170 4.95 -16.72 12.75
CA TYR A 170 4.94 -17.71 13.82
C TYR A 170 4.20 -17.20 15.06
N ASN A 171 4.51 -16.01 15.54
CA ASN A 171 3.85 -15.45 16.71
C ASN A 171 2.33 -15.32 16.56
N LEU A 172 1.85 -14.99 15.35
CA LEU A 172 0.43 -14.89 15.07
C LEU A 172 -0.24 -16.26 15.09
N ILE A 173 0.37 -17.25 14.45
CA ILE A 173 -0.16 -18.61 14.38
C ILE A 173 -0.06 -19.32 15.74
N ASP A 174 1.01 -19.12 16.50
CA ASP A 174 1.18 -19.68 17.83
C ASP A 174 0.10 -19.15 18.81
N LYS A 175 -0.18 -17.85 18.76
CA LYS A 175 -1.26 -17.24 19.54
C LYS A 175 -2.64 -17.77 19.15
N LEU A 176 -2.91 -17.95 17.85
CA LEU A 176 -4.15 -18.57 17.38
C LEU A 176 -4.25 -20.01 17.86
N ASN A 177 -3.17 -20.77 17.79
CA ASN A 177 -3.11 -22.15 18.26
C ASN A 177 -3.36 -22.25 19.77
N ALA A 178 -2.77 -21.38 20.57
CA ALA A 178 -3.00 -21.31 22.02
C ALA A 178 -4.44 -20.94 22.42
N ASN A 179 -5.19 -20.29 21.50
CA ASN A 179 -6.59 -19.91 21.71
C ASN A 179 -7.57 -20.69 20.82
N GLN A 180 -7.18 -21.87 20.33
CA GLN A 180 -7.94 -22.63 19.34
C GLN A 180 -9.38 -22.95 19.78
N GLU A 181 -9.60 -23.14 21.09
CA GLU A 181 -10.93 -23.39 21.66
C GLU A 181 -11.88 -22.19 21.54
N LYS A 182 -11.32 -20.97 21.50
CA LYS A 182 -12.08 -19.71 21.36
C LYS A 182 -12.44 -19.40 19.91
N ILE A 183 -11.81 -20.05 18.92
CA ILE A 183 -12.04 -19.78 17.51
C ILE A 183 -13.44 -20.24 17.14
N THR A 184 -14.31 -19.27 16.87
CA THR A 184 -15.72 -19.51 16.40
C THR A 184 -15.78 -19.68 14.89
N HIS A 185 -14.88 -19.05 14.14
CA HIS A 185 -14.86 -19.07 12.68
C HIS A 185 -14.39 -20.43 12.14
N THR A 186 -15.34 -21.23 11.63
CA THR A 186 -15.11 -22.62 11.18
C THR A 186 -14.02 -22.72 10.10
N GLY A 187 -13.98 -21.75 9.17
CA GLY A 187 -12.96 -21.71 8.11
C GLY A 187 -11.54 -21.62 8.67
N ILE A 188 -11.31 -20.71 9.62
CA ILE A 188 -9.98 -20.54 10.25
C ILE A 188 -9.61 -21.77 11.05
N LYS A 189 -10.56 -22.36 11.80
CA LYS A 189 -10.32 -23.60 12.54
C LYS A 189 -9.86 -24.72 11.61
N ASN A 190 -10.53 -24.92 10.49
CA ASN A 190 -10.14 -25.91 9.48
C ASN A 190 -8.76 -25.61 8.87
N CYS A 191 -8.45 -24.34 8.60
CA CYS A 191 -7.13 -23.96 8.09
C CYS A 191 -6.02 -24.24 9.11
N MET A 192 -6.21 -23.90 10.38
CA MET A 192 -5.26 -24.17 11.44
C MET A 192 -4.96 -25.68 11.58
N GLU A 193 -5.97 -26.53 11.40
CA GLU A 193 -5.84 -27.99 11.51
C GLU A 193 -5.23 -28.64 10.27
N LYS A 194 -5.50 -28.13 9.06
CA LYS A 194 -5.20 -28.84 7.81
C LYS A 194 -4.03 -28.29 7.02
N GLU A 195 -3.79 -26.99 7.07
CA GLU A 195 -2.77 -26.33 6.24
C GLU A 195 -1.35 -26.76 6.60
N ALA A 196 -0.62 -27.26 5.61
CA ALA A 196 0.74 -27.76 5.78
C ALA A 196 1.72 -26.67 6.25
N TRP A 197 1.58 -25.46 5.74
CA TRP A 197 2.45 -24.34 6.13
C TRP A 197 2.26 -23.95 7.61
N VAL A 198 1.03 -24.02 8.15
CA VAL A 198 0.74 -23.78 9.57
C VAL A 198 1.45 -24.81 10.44
N LYS A 199 1.30 -26.10 10.09
CA LYS A 199 1.96 -27.22 10.82
C LYS A 199 3.48 -27.08 10.78
N ASN A 200 4.04 -26.76 9.63
CA ASN A 200 5.47 -26.56 9.47
C ASN A 200 5.96 -25.37 10.31
N LEU A 201 5.24 -24.25 10.27
CA LEU A 201 5.60 -23.05 11.02
C LEU A 201 5.58 -23.32 12.54
N LEU A 202 4.55 -24.02 13.06
CA LEU A 202 4.49 -24.41 14.47
C LEU A 202 5.59 -25.41 14.85
N LYS A 203 5.91 -26.36 13.97
CA LYS A 203 6.98 -27.34 14.19
C LYS A 203 8.36 -26.69 14.31
N TRP A 204 8.65 -25.69 13.46
CA TRP A 204 9.96 -25.02 13.41
C TRP A 204 10.02 -23.71 14.19
N GLY A 205 8.95 -23.33 14.87
CA GLY A 205 8.80 -22.04 15.55
C GLY A 205 9.90 -21.72 16.55
N SER A 206 10.38 -22.72 17.31
CA SER A 206 11.48 -22.53 18.27
C SER A 206 12.79 -22.14 17.56
N SER A 207 13.09 -22.73 16.40
CA SER A 207 14.27 -22.39 15.61
C SER A 207 14.14 -21.00 15.02
N VAL A 208 12.98 -20.66 14.46
CA VAL A 208 12.67 -19.32 13.93
C VAL A 208 12.82 -18.24 15.02
N LYS A 209 12.31 -18.53 16.22
CA LYS A 209 12.44 -17.62 17.36
C LYS A 209 13.90 -17.41 17.77
N LEU A 210 14.69 -18.46 17.82
CA LEU A 210 16.12 -18.37 18.18
C LEU A 210 16.91 -17.55 17.15
N GLU A 211 16.65 -17.77 15.86
CA GLU A 211 17.30 -16.99 14.78
C GLU A 211 16.90 -15.53 14.87
N TYR A 212 15.63 -15.22 15.09
CA TYR A 212 15.13 -13.88 15.29
C TYR A 212 15.77 -13.18 16.49
N GLU A 213 15.88 -13.85 17.66
CA GLU A 213 16.48 -13.29 18.86
C GLU A 213 17.94 -12.91 18.64
N LYS A 214 18.73 -13.79 18.02
CA LYS A 214 20.13 -13.50 17.65
C LYS A 214 20.27 -12.30 16.72
N LEU A 215 19.44 -12.25 15.68
CA LEU A 215 19.45 -11.14 14.73
C LEU A 215 18.99 -9.84 15.40
N ASN A 216 17.97 -9.89 16.23
CA ASN A 216 17.43 -8.73 16.92
C ASN A 216 18.42 -8.13 17.92
N GLU A 217 19.23 -8.93 18.61
CA GLU A 217 20.32 -8.46 19.46
C GLU A 217 21.38 -7.70 18.65
N GLN A 218 21.77 -8.21 17.48
CA GLN A 218 22.73 -7.55 16.60
C GLN A 218 22.18 -6.21 16.08
N LEU A 219 20.94 -6.18 15.60
CA LEU A 219 20.32 -4.96 15.04
C LEU A 219 20.03 -3.91 16.11
N ASN A 220 19.66 -4.29 17.34
CA ASN A 220 19.45 -3.36 18.44
C ASN A 220 20.75 -2.72 18.98
N SER A 221 21.91 -3.22 18.61
CA SER A 221 23.20 -2.62 18.94
C SER A 221 23.52 -1.36 18.12
N ILE A 222 22.75 -1.06 17.08
CA ILE A 222 22.91 0.14 16.24
C ILE A 222 22.64 1.38 17.12
N GLN A 223 23.63 2.27 17.15
CA GLN A 223 23.54 3.54 17.88
C GLN A 223 23.25 4.68 16.91
N TYR A 224 22.56 5.69 17.40
CA TYR A 224 22.37 6.93 16.65
C TYR A 224 23.58 7.86 16.82
N ASP A 225 23.99 8.54 15.76
CA ASP A 225 25.07 9.50 15.80
C ASP A 225 24.70 10.74 16.63
N ASN A 226 23.43 11.12 16.58
CA ASN A 226 22.91 12.28 17.27
C ASN A 226 21.38 12.22 17.47
N LEU A 227 20.85 13.21 18.21
CA LEU A 227 19.41 13.30 18.52
C LEU A 227 18.54 13.56 17.27
N GLU A 228 19.03 14.35 16.33
CA GLU A 228 18.31 14.67 15.09
C GLU A 228 18.06 13.40 14.27
N GLN A 229 19.09 12.59 14.10
CA GLN A 229 18.99 11.29 13.43
C GLN A 229 17.96 10.39 14.11
N LYS A 230 17.98 10.32 15.44
CA LYS A 230 17.01 9.54 16.21
C LYS A 230 15.58 9.99 15.96
N ILE A 231 15.31 11.30 15.97
CA ILE A 231 13.98 11.88 15.74
C ILE A 231 13.52 11.55 14.30
N TYR A 232 14.39 11.80 13.32
CA TYR A 232 14.09 11.50 11.91
C TYR A 232 13.79 10.02 11.67
N TYR A 233 14.60 9.12 12.21
CA TYR A 233 14.42 7.69 12.03
C TYR A 233 13.14 7.19 12.71
N SER A 234 12.86 7.67 13.92
CA SER A 234 11.63 7.36 14.64
C SER A 234 10.40 7.82 13.85
N TRP A 235 10.45 9.03 13.27
CA TRP A 235 9.38 9.55 12.42
C TRP A 235 9.21 8.72 11.16
N CYS A 236 10.28 8.36 10.48
CA CYS A 236 10.22 7.49 9.30
C CYS A 236 9.62 6.11 9.63
N GLY A 237 10.06 5.49 10.72
CA GLY A 237 9.57 4.18 11.17
C GLY A 237 8.08 4.20 11.50
N GLN A 238 7.63 5.19 12.28
CA GLN A 238 6.22 5.34 12.64
C GLN A 238 5.32 5.58 11.43
N ASN A 239 5.80 6.34 10.45
CA ASN A 239 5.06 6.63 9.22
C ASN A 239 5.19 5.54 8.15
N LYS A 240 5.94 4.45 8.40
CA LYS A 240 6.16 3.36 7.44
C LYS A 240 6.86 3.83 6.16
N LEU A 241 7.92 4.62 6.29
CA LEU A 241 8.59 5.27 5.16
C LEU A 241 9.99 4.72 4.84
N PHE A 242 10.52 3.79 5.64
CA PHE A 242 11.78 3.13 5.29
C PHE A 242 11.59 2.16 4.12
N LEU A 243 12.52 2.15 3.19
CA LEU A 243 12.64 1.15 2.14
C LEU A 243 13.23 -0.15 2.71
N ASN A 244 12.50 -0.68 3.69
CA ASN A 244 12.83 -1.89 4.43
C ASN A 244 11.52 -2.65 4.72
N PRO A 245 11.39 -3.90 4.25
CA PRO A 245 10.18 -4.71 4.51
C PRO A 245 9.93 -4.92 6.01
N ILE A 246 10.96 -4.93 6.85
CA ILE A 246 10.80 -5.04 8.31
C ILE A 246 9.93 -3.90 8.86
N ASN A 247 9.95 -2.72 8.24
CA ASN A 247 9.10 -1.58 8.64
C ASN A 247 7.60 -1.84 8.46
N ASP A 248 7.19 -2.86 7.72
CA ASP A 248 5.78 -3.25 7.60
C ASP A 248 5.26 -3.97 8.84
N VAL A 249 6.14 -4.62 9.62
CA VAL A 249 5.80 -5.40 10.80
C VAL A 249 6.23 -4.77 12.11
N ARG A 250 7.22 -3.86 12.10
CA ARG A 250 7.70 -3.18 13.31
C ARG A 250 8.13 -1.73 13.02
N THR A 251 8.25 -0.93 14.09
CA THR A 251 8.53 0.53 14.01
C THR A 251 9.66 0.96 14.93
N ASP A 252 10.64 0.11 15.14
CA ASP A 252 11.79 0.31 16.02
C ASP A 252 13.12 0.08 15.26
N ILE A 253 14.23 0.16 15.97
CA ILE A 253 15.59 0.21 15.41
C ILE A 253 15.86 -0.78 14.27
N PRO A 254 15.52 -2.07 14.35
CA PRO A 254 15.79 -3.01 13.26
C PRO A 254 15.14 -2.66 11.91
N ALA A 255 14.13 -1.80 11.92
CA ALA A 255 13.46 -1.32 10.71
C ALA A 255 14.03 0.00 10.17
N PHE A 256 15.00 0.65 10.86
CA PHE A 256 15.41 2.02 10.64
C PHE A 256 16.55 2.18 9.62
N GLU A 257 16.55 1.34 8.60
CA GLU A 257 17.47 1.41 7.48
C GLU A 257 16.73 1.22 6.16
N ASP A 258 17.25 1.80 5.09
CA ASP A 258 16.73 1.61 3.73
C ASP A 258 17.47 0.45 3.06
N THR A 259 17.16 -0.78 3.46
CA THR A 259 17.91 -1.99 3.08
C THR A 259 17.56 -2.51 1.69
N ILE A 260 16.38 -2.15 1.13
CA ILE A 260 15.93 -2.69 -0.16
C ILE A 260 16.92 -2.35 -1.28
N GLN A 261 17.24 -3.36 -2.09
CA GLN A 261 18.19 -3.26 -3.20
C GLN A 261 17.57 -3.89 -4.45
N PHE A 262 18.16 -3.56 -5.60
CA PHE A 262 17.82 -4.27 -6.81
C PHE A 262 18.30 -5.72 -6.68
N PRO A 263 17.47 -6.73 -6.98
CA PRO A 263 17.84 -8.13 -6.84
C PRO A 263 19.00 -8.52 -7.75
N ASN A 264 19.70 -9.60 -7.40
CA ASN A 264 20.64 -10.23 -8.32
C ASN A 264 19.91 -10.65 -9.59
N TYR A 265 20.49 -10.42 -10.73
CA TYR A 265 19.87 -10.69 -12.02
C TYR A 265 20.87 -11.28 -13.02
N VAL A 266 20.34 -12.00 -13.98
CA VAL A 266 21.13 -12.64 -15.03
C VAL A 266 21.45 -11.62 -16.11
N VAL A 267 22.75 -11.50 -16.44
CA VAL A 267 23.28 -10.61 -17.50
C VAL A 267 24.13 -11.39 -18.48
N LYS A 268 24.25 -10.87 -19.68
CA LYS A 268 25.23 -11.37 -20.66
C LYS A 268 26.63 -10.96 -20.23
N ILE A 269 27.62 -11.80 -20.58
CA ILE A 269 29.01 -11.49 -20.30
C ILE A 269 29.38 -10.17 -20.95
N GLY A 270 29.93 -9.21 -20.16
CA GLY A 270 30.30 -7.88 -20.60
C GLY A 270 29.29 -6.77 -20.33
N GLU A 271 28.10 -7.10 -19.86
CA GLU A 271 27.11 -6.12 -19.37
C GLU A 271 27.40 -5.75 -17.91
N GLY A 272 27.29 -4.45 -17.60
CA GLY A 272 27.53 -3.93 -16.27
C GLY A 272 26.26 -3.90 -15.38
N PRO A 273 26.37 -3.48 -14.10
CA PRO A 273 25.27 -3.44 -13.13
C PRO A 273 24.35 -2.23 -13.35
N TYR A 274 23.93 -2.00 -14.58
CA TYR A 274 23.15 -0.82 -14.98
C TYR A 274 21.83 -0.68 -14.21
N TYR A 275 21.06 -1.77 -14.07
CA TYR A 275 19.75 -1.72 -13.40
C TYR A 275 19.89 -1.45 -11.90
N SER A 276 20.92 -2.03 -11.27
CA SER A 276 21.23 -1.79 -9.85
C SER A 276 21.64 -0.34 -9.59
N ALA A 277 22.44 0.24 -10.47
CA ALA A 277 22.85 1.65 -10.39
C ALA A 277 21.66 2.59 -10.60
N ALA A 278 20.80 2.32 -11.59
CA ALA A 278 19.59 3.09 -11.84
C ALA A 278 18.60 3.02 -10.66
N PHE A 279 18.41 1.83 -10.08
CA PHE A 279 17.58 1.68 -8.88
C PHE A 279 18.15 2.42 -7.68
N SER A 280 19.49 2.42 -7.51
CA SER A 280 20.16 3.16 -6.44
C SER A 280 19.94 4.67 -6.56
N ASP A 281 19.95 5.23 -7.78
CA ASP A 281 19.61 6.65 -8.01
C ASP A 281 18.15 6.96 -7.63
N ILE A 282 17.21 6.10 -8.05
CA ILE A 282 15.79 6.21 -7.72
C ILE A 282 15.58 6.15 -6.19
N LYS A 283 16.21 5.18 -5.53
CA LYS A 283 16.19 5.03 -4.06
C LYS A 283 16.75 6.26 -3.37
N ASN A 284 17.91 6.77 -3.80
CA ASN A 284 18.50 7.97 -3.23
C ASN A 284 17.59 9.19 -3.36
N ARG A 285 16.96 9.39 -4.52
CA ARG A 285 15.97 10.46 -4.74
C ARG A 285 14.81 10.37 -3.76
N PHE A 286 14.22 9.18 -3.59
CA PHE A 286 13.16 8.96 -2.61
C PHE A 286 13.61 9.31 -1.19
N CYS A 287 14.77 8.83 -0.76
CA CYS A 287 15.29 9.07 0.59
C CYS A 287 15.54 10.57 0.84
N LYS A 288 16.07 11.29 -0.16
CA LYS A 288 16.30 12.74 -0.03
C LYS A 288 14.99 13.54 -0.03
N ALA A 289 14.03 13.16 -0.87
CA ALA A 289 12.69 13.75 -0.85
C ALA A 289 11.98 13.52 0.49
N ARG A 290 12.11 12.33 1.08
CA ARG A 290 11.57 12.00 2.41
C ARG A 290 12.19 12.85 3.51
N TYR A 291 13.52 13.06 3.47
CA TYR A 291 14.20 13.93 4.44
C TYR A 291 13.76 15.40 4.28
N LEU A 292 13.58 15.87 3.05
CA LEU A 292 13.02 17.19 2.79
C LEU A 292 11.62 17.34 3.38
N LEU A 293 10.75 16.35 3.19
CA LEU A 293 9.41 16.33 3.78
C LEU A 293 9.47 16.37 5.32
N PHE A 294 10.34 15.56 5.92
CA PHE A 294 10.53 15.56 7.38
C PHE A 294 10.88 16.96 7.89
N ASN A 295 11.86 17.61 7.26
CA ASN A 295 12.27 18.97 7.67
C ASN A 295 11.14 19.97 7.48
N ALA A 296 10.43 19.91 6.36
CA ALA A 296 9.32 20.80 6.08
C ALA A 296 8.15 20.67 7.08
N LEU A 297 7.95 19.46 7.62
CA LEU A 297 6.88 19.20 8.60
C LEU A 297 7.26 19.44 10.05
N ASN A 298 8.54 19.32 10.40
CA ASN A 298 8.97 19.26 11.81
C ASN A 298 9.93 20.38 12.22
N ASN A 299 10.58 21.05 11.26
CA ASN A 299 11.59 22.07 11.56
C ASN A 299 11.21 23.39 10.91
N PRO A 300 11.25 24.52 11.64
CA PRO A 300 11.08 25.82 11.03
C PRO A 300 12.27 26.17 10.15
N PHE A 301 12.02 26.72 8.97
CA PHE A 301 13.06 27.34 8.16
C PHE A 301 13.34 28.77 8.64
N PRO A 302 14.54 29.30 8.36
CA PRO A 302 14.88 30.65 8.79
C PRO A 302 14.01 31.72 8.14
N ASP A 303 13.43 32.63 8.92
CA ASP A 303 12.56 33.73 8.45
C ASP A 303 13.21 34.64 7.40
N TRP A 304 14.56 34.67 7.35
CA TRP A 304 15.27 35.49 6.37
C TRP A 304 15.07 34.99 4.92
N LEU A 305 14.67 33.75 4.71
CA LEU A 305 14.32 33.23 3.37
C LEU A 305 13.08 33.92 2.79
N GLU A 306 12.21 34.42 3.64
CA GLU A 306 10.97 35.08 3.24
C GLU A 306 11.09 36.62 3.22
N LYS A 307 12.15 37.15 3.83
CA LYS A 307 12.40 38.60 3.83
C LYS A 307 12.68 39.14 2.44
N GLY A 308 11.93 40.17 2.05
CA GLY A 308 12.08 40.82 0.75
C GLY A 308 11.28 40.21 -0.39
N LEU A 309 10.54 39.13 -0.14
CA LEU A 309 9.55 38.62 -1.07
C LEU A 309 8.31 39.52 -1.03
N ASN A 310 8.03 40.22 -2.13
CA ASN A 310 6.81 41.02 -2.27
C ASN A 310 5.70 40.15 -2.86
N LEU A 311 4.99 39.42 -1.98
CA LEU A 311 3.91 38.51 -2.36
C LEU A 311 2.56 39.22 -2.28
N THR A 312 1.70 38.95 -3.24
CA THR A 312 0.32 39.41 -3.24
C THR A 312 -0.58 38.30 -2.73
N THR A 313 -1.43 38.59 -1.75
CA THR A 313 -2.42 37.66 -1.23
C THR A 313 -3.81 38.04 -1.72
N VAL A 314 -4.72 37.08 -1.80
CA VAL A 314 -6.14 37.32 -2.08
C VAL A 314 -6.95 37.57 -0.79
N LEU A 315 -6.28 37.88 0.32
CA LEU A 315 -6.86 38.15 1.64
C LEU A 315 -7.58 36.93 2.28
N GLU A 316 -7.18 35.71 1.92
CA GLU A 316 -7.76 34.48 2.44
C GLU A 316 -6.77 33.65 3.27
N TYR A 317 -5.81 34.30 3.89
CA TYR A 317 -4.82 33.68 4.79
C TYR A 317 -4.02 32.55 4.10
N GLU A 318 -3.57 32.80 2.89
CA GLU A 318 -2.66 31.88 2.21
C GLU A 318 -1.34 31.77 2.97
N ASP A 319 -0.87 30.52 3.06
CA ASP A 319 0.46 30.21 3.60
C ASP A 319 1.48 30.10 2.45
N TYR A 320 2.36 31.09 2.36
CA TYR A 320 3.51 31.12 1.43
C TYR A 320 4.84 30.79 2.13
N SER A 321 4.78 30.14 3.30
CA SER A 321 5.98 29.82 4.06
C SER A 321 6.90 28.87 3.27
N THR A 322 8.18 28.96 3.56
CA THR A 322 9.21 28.07 3.02
C THR A 322 8.88 26.59 3.34
N ASN A 323 8.28 26.32 4.48
CA ASN A 323 7.82 24.99 4.88
C ASN A 323 6.81 24.43 3.90
N THR A 324 5.77 25.20 3.56
CA THR A 324 4.72 24.74 2.60
C THR A 324 5.27 24.53 1.21
N GLU A 325 6.18 25.38 0.73
CA GLU A 325 6.82 25.19 -0.56
C GLU A 325 7.70 23.93 -0.59
N PHE A 326 8.42 23.64 0.47
CA PHE A 326 9.21 22.41 0.55
C PHE A 326 8.36 21.14 0.66
N ILE A 327 7.18 21.18 1.27
CA ILE A 327 6.22 20.07 1.20
C ILE A 327 5.82 19.82 -0.28
N LYS A 328 5.48 20.87 -1.03
CA LYS A 328 5.14 20.77 -2.47
C LYS A 328 6.31 20.20 -3.28
N VAL A 329 7.52 20.66 -3.05
CA VAL A 329 8.75 20.13 -3.71
C VAL A 329 8.98 18.67 -3.36
N ALA A 330 8.84 18.28 -2.11
CA ALA A 330 9.00 16.88 -1.68
C ALA A 330 7.99 15.95 -2.40
N ILE A 331 6.73 16.38 -2.52
CA ILE A 331 5.69 15.64 -3.24
C ILE A 331 6.05 15.52 -4.74
N LYS A 332 6.50 16.60 -5.39
CA LYS A 332 6.96 16.55 -6.79
C LYS A 332 8.09 15.54 -7.00
N LEU A 333 9.10 15.55 -6.12
CA LEU A 333 10.21 14.60 -6.17
C LEU A 333 9.74 13.16 -5.97
N ALA A 334 8.75 12.92 -5.10
CA ALA A 334 8.16 11.62 -4.88
C ALA A 334 7.45 11.11 -6.15
N PHE A 335 6.64 11.93 -6.82
CA PHE A 335 6.00 11.57 -8.10
C PHE A 335 7.05 11.35 -9.21
N SER A 336 8.08 12.20 -9.30
CA SER A 336 9.19 12.03 -10.25
C SER A 336 9.94 10.71 -10.03
N THR A 337 9.97 10.19 -8.80
CA THR A 337 10.53 8.87 -8.49
C THR A 337 9.73 7.76 -9.18
N LEU A 338 8.40 7.85 -9.21
CA LEU A 338 7.54 6.88 -9.93
C LEU A 338 7.77 6.90 -11.44
N ASP A 339 7.96 8.07 -12.05
CA ASP A 339 8.22 8.15 -13.48
C ASP A 339 9.61 7.58 -13.83
N SER A 340 10.59 7.79 -12.96
CA SER A 340 11.92 7.13 -13.09
C SER A 340 11.81 5.61 -12.90
N LEU A 341 10.94 5.15 -12.00
CA LEU A 341 10.64 3.73 -11.83
C LEU A 341 10.02 3.14 -13.11
N ALA A 342 9.07 3.83 -13.74
CA ALA A 342 8.48 3.39 -15.00
C ALA A 342 9.55 3.25 -16.11
N ALA A 343 10.51 4.17 -16.20
CA ALA A 343 11.63 4.07 -17.14
C ALA A 343 12.53 2.86 -16.83
N LEU A 344 12.80 2.58 -15.56
CA LEU A 344 13.59 1.40 -15.17
C LEU A 344 12.82 0.11 -15.45
N MET A 345 11.50 0.05 -15.15
CA MET A 345 10.62 -1.08 -15.50
C MET A 345 10.67 -1.37 -17.00
N LYS A 346 10.55 -0.33 -17.85
CA LYS A 346 10.66 -0.46 -19.30
C LYS A 346 11.94 -1.17 -19.71
N ASN A 347 13.07 -0.70 -19.17
CA ASN A 347 14.37 -1.19 -19.57
C ASN A 347 14.63 -2.63 -19.08
N TYR A 348 14.30 -2.91 -17.82
CA TYR A 348 14.50 -4.24 -17.24
C TYR A 348 13.63 -5.33 -17.90
N PHE A 349 12.38 -5.03 -18.20
CA PHE A 349 11.46 -5.96 -18.87
C PHE A 349 11.55 -5.90 -20.40
N GLU A 350 12.50 -5.16 -20.95
CA GLU A 350 12.75 -5.03 -22.41
C GLU A 350 11.49 -4.62 -23.20
N ILE A 351 10.71 -3.68 -22.67
CA ILE A 351 9.46 -3.25 -23.27
C ILE A 351 9.74 -2.35 -24.49
N ASP A 352 9.32 -2.78 -25.67
CA ASP A 352 9.38 -1.94 -26.89
C ASP A 352 8.28 -0.87 -26.83
N CYS A 353 8.61 0.28 -26.29
CA CYS A 353 7.73 1.45 -26.20
C CYS A 353 8.48 2.70 -26.69
N LYS A 354 7.93 3.35 -27.72
CA LYS A 354 8.44 4.64 -28.21
C LYS A 354 7.94 5.79 -27.33
N GLY A 355 8.85 6.67 -26.92
CA GLY A 355 8.51 7.88 -26.16
C GLY A 355 8.76 7.76 -24.66
N LYS A 356 8.29 8.79 -23.93
CA LYS A 356 8.41 8.86 -22.47
C LYS A 356 7.47 7.86 -21.79
N CYS A 357 7.95 7.27 -20.73
CA CYS A 357 7.18 6.36 -19.88
C CYS A 357 6.77 7.11 -18.61
N TYR A 358 5.49 7.08 -18.32
CA TYR A 358 4.93 7.65 -17.11
C TYR A 358 4.29 6.53 -16.27
N PHE A 359 4.43 6.60 -14.95
CA PHE A 359 3.79 5.63 -14.07
C PHE A 359 2.28 5.89 -14.02
N ASN A 360 1.55 5.27 -14.94
CA ASN A 360 0.10 5.33 -15.01
C ASN A 360 -0.51 4.02 -15.54
N PRO A 361 -1.82 3.76 -15.29
CA PRO A 361 -2.47 2.50 -15.66
C PRO A 361 -2.46 2.23 -17.15
N SER A 362 -2.68 3.25 -17.97
CA SER A 362 -2.74 3.10 -19.44
C SER A 362 -1.41 2.63 -20.01
N TRP A 363 -0.29 3.21 -19.52
CA TRP A 363 1.04 2.78 -19.92
C TRP A 363 1.36 1.37 -19.43
N ILE A 364 1.08 1.04 -18.14
CA ILE A 364 1.34 -0.29 -17.58
C ILE A 364 0.53 -1.34 -18.36
N ARG A 365 -0.76 -1.09 -18.61
CA ARG A 365 -1.60 -2.01 -19.37
C ARG A 365 -1.06 -2.28 -20.77
N LYS A 366 -0.73 -1.22 -21.49
CA LYS A 366 -0.20 -1.34 -22.86
C LYS A 366 1.14 -2.08 -22.90
N SER A 367 1.99 -1.87 -21.91
CA SER A 367 3.37 -2.33 -21.89
C SER A 367 3.53 -3.74 -21.31
N PHE A 368 2.69 -4.14 -20.33
CA PHE A 368 2.86 -5.34 -19.54
C PHE A 368 1.74 -6.38 -19.71
N SER A 369 0.86 -6.22 -20.71
CA SER A 369 -0.25 -7.17 -20.97
C SER A 369 0.21 -8.62 -21.13
N ASN A 370 1.39 -8.86 -21.69
CA ASN A 370 1.94 -10.18 -21.94
C ASN A 370 2.80 -10.74 -20.78
N ILE A 371 3.00 -9.97 -19.69
CA ILE A 371 3.85 -10.36 -18.58
C ILE A 371 2.99 -10.81 -17.41
N GLN A 372 2.98 -12.11 -17.14
CA GLN A 372 2.28 -12.67 -15.98
C GLN A 372 3.17 -12.59 -14.74
N ASN A 373 2.92 -11.57 -13.92
CA ASN A 373 3.67 -11.31 -12.69
C ASN A 373 2.73 -10.63 -11.68
N PRO A 374 2.46 -11.23 -10.51
CA PRO A 374 1.49 -10.71 -9.55
C PRO A 374 1.88 -9.35 -8.98
N TYR A 375 3.16 -8.98 -8.99
CA TYR A 375 3.65 -7.69 -8.52
C TYR A 375 3.53 -6.60 -9.58
N ILE A 376 3.51 -6.97 -10.87
CA ILE A 376 3.09 -6.06 -11.94
C ILE A 376 1.58 -5.78 -11.82
N ASP A 377 0.77 -6.78 -11.45
CA ASP A 377 -0.65 -6.55 -11.14
C ASP A 377 -0.82 -5.57 -9.99
N ALA A 378 -0.06 -5.74 -8.91
CA ALA A 378 -0.06 -4.82 -7.78
C ALA A 378 0.31 -3.39 -8.20
N LEU A 379 1.36 -3.23 -9.04
CA LEU A 379 1.76 -1.92 -9.58
C LEU A 379 0.68 -1.30 -10.47
N TYR A 380 0.01 -2.10 -11.29
CA TYR A 380 -1.11 -1.63 -12.10
C TYR A 380 -2.24 -1.07 -11.22
N TRP A 381 -2.72 -1.84 -10.26
CA TRP A 381 -3.80 -1.43 -9.38
C TRP A 381 -3.42 -0.29 -8.44
N LEU A 382 -2.15 -0.21 -8.03
CA LEU A 382 -1.63 0.94 -7.29
C LEU A 382 -1.61 2.21 -8.15
N SER A 383 -1.23 2.09 -9.42
CA SER A 383 -1.22 3.23 -10.35
C SER A 383 -2.63 3.76 -10.63
N CYS A 384 -3.65 2.89 -10.60
CA CYS A 384 -5.05 3.31 -10.71
C CYS A 384 -5.49 4.24 -9.58
N ASP A 385 -4.94 4.09 -8.38
CA ASP A 385 -5.22 4.99 -7.27
C ASP A 385 -4.56 6.38 -7.43
N LEU A 386 -3.47 6.47 -8.19
CA LEU A 386 -2.64 7.68 -8.32
C LEU A 386 -2.89 8.53 -9.57
N THR A 387 -3.77 8.07 -10.48
CA THR A 387 -3.93 8.73 -11.78
C THR A 387 -5.39 9.09 -12.01
N ASP A 388 -5.66 10.24 -12.63
CA ASP A 388 -6.99 10.57 -13.10
C ASP A 388 -7.41 9.60 -14.21
N THR A 389 -8.61 9.06 -14.04
CA THR A 389 -9.10 7.96 -14.86
C THR A 389 -10.10 8.41 -15.90
N ASP A 390 -9.91 9.59 -16.50
CA ASP A 390 -10.75 10.03 -17.65
C ASP A 390 -10.79 9.00 -18.79
N ASN A 391 -9.87 8.01 -18.74
CA ASN A 391 -9.77 6.92 -19.71
C ASN A 391 -10.01 5.51 -19.12
N ILE A 392 -10.36 5.38 -17.85
CA ILE A 392 -10.77 4.11 -17.24
C ILE A 392 -12.16 4.34 -16.65
N GLU A 393 -13.16 4.34 -17.53
CA GLU A 393 -14.57 4.60 -17.19
C GLU A 393 -15.11 3.74 -16.04
N ASP A 394 -14.42 2.63 -15.72
CA ASP A 394 -14.84 1.63 -14.74
C ASP A 394 -14.10 1.68 -13.40
N TRP A 395 -13.04 2.51 -13.23
CA TRP A 395 -12.33 2.61 -11.95
C TRP A 395 -13.04 3.56 -10.99
N ASN A 396 -14.10 3.09 -10.35
CA ASN A 396 -14.86 3.84 -9.33
C ASN A 396 -14.44 3.50 -7.89
N ALA A 397 -13.25 2.94 -7.69
CA ALA A 397 -12.74 2.57 -6.37
C ALA A 397 -11.54 3.42 -5.91
N PRO A 398 -11.53 4.76 -6.07
CA PRO A 398 -10.43 5.53 -5.52
C PRO A 398 -10.40 5.32 -4.00
N ASN A 399 -9.20 5.16 -3.45
CA ASN A 399 -9.02 5.42 -2.04
C ASN A 399 -9.59 6.83 -1.77
N PRO A 400 -10.43 7.06 -0.74
CA PRO A 400 -10.97 8.39 -0.44
C PRO A 400 -9.91 9.48 -0.36
N SER A 401 -8.68 9.15 0.07
CA SER A 401 -7.52 10.03 0.02
C SER A 401 -6.90 10.18 -1.38
N ALA A 402 -7.11 9.24 -2.29
CA ALA A 402 -6.48 9.26 -3.62
C ALA A 402 -7.04 10.33 -4.56
N GLY A 403 -8.28 10.76 -4.37
CA GLY A 403 -8.85 11.88 -5.14
C GLY A 403 -8.03 13.18 -4.97
N ILE A 404 -7.60 13.45 -3.73
CA ILE A 404 -6.70 14.58 -3.45
C ILE A 404 -5.33 14.35 -4.09
N LEU A 405 -4.78 13.13 -4.04
CA LEU A 405 -3.46 12.81 -4.58
C LEU A 405 -3.38 12.99 -6.10
N ARG A 406 -4.43 12.59 -6.83
CA ARG A 406 -4.52 12.74 -8.28
C ARG A 406 -4.52 14.20 -8.70
N LYS A 407 -5.43 14.98 -8.11
CA LYS A 407 -5.51 16.40 -8.35
C LYS A 407 -4.21 17.11 -7.95
N LEU A 408 -3.64 16.75 -6.80
CA LEU A 408 -2.39 17.32 -6.30
C LEU A 408 -1.22 17.08 -7.26
N ARG A 409 -1.08 15.87 -7.83
CA ARG A 409 -0.03 15.59 -8.84
C ARG A 409 -0.14 16.52 -10.03
N ASN A 410 -1.33 16.64 -10.60
CA ASN A 410 -1.58 17.47 -11.79
C ASN A 410 -1.40 18.94 -11.49
N ASP A 411 -1.96 19.43 -10.38
CA ASP A 411 -1.93 20.83 -10.02
C ASP A 411 -0.54 21.31 -9.60
N LEU A 412 0.26 20.47 -8.96
CA LEU A 412 1.65 20.79 -8.63
C LEU A 412 2.52 20.98 -9.89
N GLU A 413 2.25 20.28 -11.00
CA GLU A 413 3.04 20.36 -12.23
C GLU A 413 2.54 21.46 -13.19
N HIS A 414 1.23 21.69 -13.24
CA HIS A 414 0.62 22.48 -14.31
C HIS A 414 -0.25 23.64 -13.83
N ASN A 415 -0.66 23.65 -12.58
CA ASN A 415 -1.61 24.60 -12.02
C ASN A 415 -1.08 25.23 -10.72
N TRP A 416 -1.98 25.75 -9.91
CA TRP A 416 -1.69 26.39 -8.65
C TRP A 416 -2.25 25.62 -7.47
N VAL A 417 -1.40 25.21 -6.52
CA VAL A 417 -1.81 24.63 -5.24
C VAL A 417 -1.69 25.68 -4.16
N ARG A 418 -2.84 26.13 -3.68
CA ARG A 418 -2.98 27.13 -2.63
C ARG A 418 -3.17 26.43 -1.28
N ILE A 419 -2.39 26.83 -0.29
CA ILE A 419 -2.54 26.39 1.09
C ILE A 419 -3.13 27.52 1.90
N SER A 420 -4.26 27.27 2.58
CA SER A 420 -4.97 28.27 3.37
C SER A 420 -5.69 27.63 4.53
N GLU A 421 -5.59 28.24 5.70
CA GLU A 421 -6.33 27.83 6.91
C GLU A 421 -7.77 28.37 6.94
N ALA A 422 -8.15 29.22 5.98
CA ALA A 422 -9.51 29.69 5.88
C ALA A 422 -10.48 28.56 5.53
N THR A 423 -11.41 28.28 6.41
CA THR A 423 -12.43 27.23 6.22
C THR A 423 -13.51 27.58 5.21
N HIS A 424 -13.60 28.86 4.81
CA HIS A 424 -14.55 29.36 3.84
C HIS A 424 -13.85 30.28 2.82
N THR A 425 -13.81 29.84 1.58
CA THR A 425 -13.41 30.68 0.44
C THR A 425 -14.57 31.60 0.09
N ILE A 426 -14.57 32.80 0.68
CA ILE A 426 -15.67 33.75 0.48
C ILE A 426 -15.56 34.46 -0.86
N TRP A 427 -14.35 34.61 -1.42
CA TRP A 427 -14.08 35.47 -2.55
C TRP A 427 -13.62 34.79 -3.83
N LEU A 428 -13.04 33.60 -3.72
CA LEU A 428 -12.64 32.81 -4.88
C LEU A 428 -13.65 31.69 -5.06
N GLY A 429 -14.49 31.78 -6.09
CA GLY A 429 -15.24 30.61 -6.55
C GLY A 429 -14.32 29.44 -6.84
N GLU A 430 -14.87 28.25 -7.03
CA GLU A 430 -14.09 27.10 -7.53
C GLU A 430 -13.49 27.50 -8.88
N HIS A 431 -12.17 27.62 -8.93
CA HIS A 431 -11.43 27.87 -10.16
C HIS A 431 -10.79 26.57 -10.61
N ASP A 432 -11.02 26.18 -11.85
CA ASP A 432 -10.48 24.96 -12.45
C ASP A 432 -8.95 24.88 -12.44
N TYR A 433 -8.27 26.01 -12.28
CA TYR A 433 -6.80 26.10 -12.29
C TYR A 433 -6.14 26.12 -10.90
N ALA A 434 -6.93 26.04 -9.82
CA ALA A 434 -6.39 26.13 -8.45
C ALA A 434 -6.97 25.04 -7.53
N MET A 435 -6.10 24.31 -6.89
CA MET A 435 -6.46 23.44 -5.76
C MET A 435 -6.25 24.20 -4.46
N THR A 436 -7.27 24.27 -3.61
CA THR A 436 -7.13 24.82 -2.25
C THR A 436 -7.17 23.69 -1.24
N CYS A 437 -6.22 23.67 -0.31
CA CYS A 437 -6.18 22.72 0.80
C CYS A 437 -5.60 23.38 2.05
N THR A 438 -5.86 22.78 3.22
CA THR A 438 -5.21 23.17 4.47
C THR A 438 -3.81 22.57 4.58
N LEU A 439 -2.99 23.10 5.51
CA LEU A 439 -1.67 22.52 5.81
C LEU A 439 -1.79 21.07 6.30
N GLU A 440 -2.80 20.75 7.09
CA GLU A 440 -3.08 19.39 7.54
C GLU A 440 -3.40 18.44 6.36
N GLN A 441 -4.24 18.90 5.44
CA GLN A 441 -4.61 18.11 4.26
C GLN A 441 -3.42 17.82 3.36
N ILE A 442 -2.58 18.83 3.04
CA ILE A 442 -1.41 18.59 2.18
C ILE A 442 -0.34 17.77 2.90
N SER A 443 -0.17 17.94 4.21
CA SER A 443 0.76 17.14 5.02
C SER A 443 0.35 15.66 5.05
N THR A 444 -0.94 15.39 5.25
CA THR A 444 -1.49 14.04 5.19
C THR A 444 -1.34 13.44 3.78
N ALA A 445 -1.67 14.21 2.75
CA ALA A 445 -1.51 13.79 1.36
C ALA A 445 -0.05 13.49 1.02
N ALA A 446 0.90 14.30 1.51
CA ALA A 446 2.33 14.06 1.33
C ALA A 446 2.76 12.70 1.91
N LEU A 447 2.38 12.39 3.15
CA LEU A 447 2.68 11.10 3.77
C LEU A 447 2.09 9.93 2.97
N GLU A 448 0.86 10.08 2.49
CA GLU A 448 0.21 9.07 1.62
C GLU A 448 0.99 8.87 0.31
N VAL A 449 1.38 9.94 -0.39
CA VAL A 449 2.22 9.85 -1.60
C VAL A 449 3.51 9.09 -1.32
N PHE A 450 4.20 9.41 -0.23
CA PHE A 450 5.44 8.72 0.12
C PHE A 450 5.24 7.24 0.42
N ARG A 451 4.14 6.86 1.09
CA ARG A 451 3.77 5.44 1.29
C ARG A 451 3.49 4.73 -0.02
N TYR A 452 2.77 5.36 -0.95
CA TYR A 452 2.52 4.81 -2.29
C TYR A 452 3.82 4.61 -3.09
N VAL A 453 4.71 5.61 -3.09
CA VAL A 453 6.01 5.52 -3.79
C VAL A 453 6.87 4.42 -3.17
N ARG A 454 6.97 4.37 -1.84
CA ARG A 454 7.66 3.28 -1.13
C ARG A 454 7.12 1.91 -1.55
N THR A 455 5.81 1.77 -1.53
CA THR A 455 5.14 0.51 -1.87
C THR A 455 5.39 0.12 -3.33
N ALA A 456 5.38 1.09 -4.25
CA ALA A 456 5.72 0.85 -5.66
C ALA A 456 7.17 0.36 -5.83
N LEU A 457 8.13 0.95 -5.12
CA LEU A 457 9.53 0.51 -5.14
C LEU A 457 9.68 -0.93 -4.63
N ILE A 458 8.98 -1.28 -3.55
CA ILE A 458 8.99 -2.65 -3.01
C ILE A 458 8.36 -3.62 -4.02
N TYR A 459 7.20 -3.32 -4.59
CA TYR A 459 6.58 -4.19 -5.60
C TYR A 459 7.45 -4.36 -6.84
N PHE A 460 8.15 -3.33 -7.27
CA PHE A 460 9.07 -3.46 -8.38
C PHE A 460 10.20 -4.44 -8.07
N VAL A 461 10.82 -4.33 -6.90
CA VAL A 461 11.86 -5.29 -6.46
C VAL A 461 11.31 -6.71 -6.40
N LEU A 462 10.11 -6.90 -5.85
CA LEU A 462 9.43 -8.20 -5.84
C LEU A 462 9.10 -8.71 -7.25
N ALA A 463 8.73 -7.80 -8.17
CA ALA A 463 8.46 -8.16 -9.57
C ALA A 463 9.73 -8.65 -10.28
N VAL A 464 10.86 -7.99 -10.06
CA VAL A 464 12.16 -8.40 -10.56
C VAL A 464 12.55 -9.76 -9.98
N GLN A 465 12.47 -9.91 -8.65
CA GLN A 465 12.80 -11.16 -7.97
C GLN A 465 11.99 -12.34 -8.48
N PHE A 466 10.68 -12.14 -8.65
CA PHE A 466 9.80 -13.15 -9.22
C PHE A 466 10.19 -13.52 -10.66
N ASN A 467 10.53 -12.53 -11.47
CA ASN A 467 10.94 -12.73 -12.86
C ASN A 467 12.30 -13.47 -12.96
N GLU A 468 13.29 -13.10 -12.14
CA GLU A 468 14.59 -13.78 -12.10
C GLU A 468 14.46 -15.24 -11.61
N LYS A 469 13.56 -15.51 -10.64
CA LYS A 469 13.25 -16.87 -10.21
C LYS A 469 12.70 -17.71 -11.36
N LEU A 470 11.78 -17.17 -12.16
CA LEU A 470 11.25 -17.85 -13.35
C LEU A 470 12.31 -18.06 -14.44
N LYS A 471 13.27 -17.14 -14.62
CA LYS A 471 14.38 -17.32 -15.57
C LYS A 471 15.30 -18.44 -15.13
N ASN A 472 15.63 -18.53 -13.83
CA ASN A 472 16.49 -19.57 -13.27
C ASN A 472 15.85 -20.98 -13.35
N GLU A 473 14.52 -21.07 -13.37
CA GLU A 473 13.79 -22.34 -13.55
C GLU A 473 13.76 -22.81 -15.03
N LYS A 474 14.05 -21.91 -15.98
CA LYS A 474 14.16 -22.24 -17.40
C LYS A 474 15.64 -22.41 -17.73
N GLU A 475 16.01 -23.55 -18.34
CA GLU A 475 17.36 -23.76 -18.84
C GLU A 475 17.75 -22.60 -19.78
N SER A 476 18.81 -21.86 -19.44
CA SER A 476 19.29 -20.78 -20.26
C SER A 476 20.20 -21.33 -21.37
N ASP A 477 19.79 -21.19 -22.62
CA ASP A 477 20.65 -21.39 -23.79
C ASP A 477 21.70 -20.25 -23.83
N GLY A 478 22.84 -20.46 -23.21
CA GLY A 478 23.97 -19.52 -23.30
C GLY A 478 24.77 -19.35 -22.02
N LEU A 479 25.98 -18.75 -22.14
CA LEU A 479 26.81 -18.37 -21.01
C LEU A 479 26.24 -17.10 -20.35
N CYS A 480 25.44 -17.29 -19.31
CA CYS A 480 24.91 -16.24 -18.47
C CYS A 480 25.58 -16.27 -17.09
N VAL A 481 25.78 -15.10 -16.51
CA VAL A 481 26.35 -14.93 -15.17
C VAL A 481 25.34 -14.20 -14.29
N THR A 482 25.11 -14.70 -13.09
CA THR A 482 24.35 -13.95 -12.08
C THR A 482 25.22 -12.81 -11.59
N MET A 483 24.74 -11.58 -11.77
CA MET A 483 25.43 -10.40 -11.27
C MET A 483 25.04 -10.16 -9.82
N GLU A 484 26.00 -10.34 -8.92
CA GLU A 484 25.88 -9.91 -7.53
C GLU A 484 26.17 -8.42 -7.46
N THR A 485 25.26 -7.67 -6.86
CA THR A 485 25.40 -6.23 -6.72
C THR A 485 26.14 -5.93 -5.42
N PRO A 486 27.37 -5.35 -5.50
CA PRO A 486 28.06 -4.95 -4.28
C PRO A 486 27.31 -3.82 -3.57
N THR A 487 27.17 -3.93 -2.26
CA THR A 487 26.62 -2.89 -1.40
C THR A 487 27.73 -2.03 -0.82
N TYR A 488 27.58 -0.73 -0.94
CA TYR A 488 28.44 0.25 -0.28
C TYR A 488 27.66 0.88 0.87
N ASN A 489 28.05 0.58 2.09
CA ASN A 489 27.43 1.15 3.29
C ASN A 489 28.05 2.50 3.67
N ASP A 490 29.20 2.86 3.10
CA ASP A 490 29.92 4.10 3.38
C ASP A 490 30.27 4.82 2.07
N LEU A 491 29.54 5.91 1.79
CA LEU A 491 29.79 6.78 0.65
C LEU A 491 31.02 7.69 0.85
N SER A 492 31.60 7.71 2.06
CA SER A 492 32.79 8.49 2.36
C SER A 492 34.09 7.77 1.98
N SER A 493 34.05 6.47 1.73
CA SER A 493 35.19 5.71 1.24
C SER A 493 35.35 5.92 -0.26
N PRO A 494 36.44 6.53 -0.72
CA PRO A 494 36.69 6.65 -2.15
C PRO A 494 36.81 5.26 -2.77
N ILE A 495 36.08 5.03 -3.84
CA ILE A 495 36.05 3.75 -4.58
C ILE A 495 37.32 3.58 -5.44
N PHE A 496 38.28 4.52 -5.38
CA PHE A 496 39.54 4.51 -6.15
C PHE A 496 40.72 4.84 -5.29
#